data_56aa7de6f578a163cf5562b8c3312a35
#
_entry.id   56aa7de6f578a163cf5562b8c3312a35
#
_cell.length_a   1.000
_cell.length_b   1.000
_cell.length_c   1.000
_cell.angle_alpha   90.00
_cell.angle_beta   90.00
_cell.angle_gamma   90.00
#
_symmetry.space_group_name_H-M   'P 1'
#
loop_
_entity.id
_entity.type
_entity.pdbx_description
1 polymer ?
#
loop_
_entity_poly.entity_id
_entity_poly.type
_entity_poly.pdbx_seq_one_letter_code
_entity_poly.pdbx_strand_id
1 'polypeptide(L)'
;PLISARYSGAGFGVSTAAVYAGGADPSGASTSTFEYNGSGWSSGGALNTGRWEMGGLTAGTETAGLCFGGRSAGGAPGNPGVAQTEEYDGTSWSTANNLATTVLFMGGSGIQTAAFSAGGTSSGSNTNNSQEYDGTNWSNGNNINTTRQSLVGLGTQTAGMVAAGESPSGGSNSSETYDGTNWTAAPNLGTARYRVSGSGSDYTQGLVFGGRFNPPAADKAQTEAFDGTSWTEKGDLATARQQLSGNRGSSSSAIAAGGLPPPASATADTEEFTRSINTITAAAFSSGGLMGTGRYQGNGQNV
;
A
#
# COMPACT_ATOMS: atom_id res chain seq x y z
N PRO A 1 -15.87 -5.84 -7.62
CA PRO A 1 -15.22 -4.75 -8.35
C PRO A 1 -15.61 -3.39 -7.78
N LEU A 2 -14.78 -2.34 -8.01
CA LEU A 2 -15.13 -0.94 -7.79
C LEU A 2 -16.39 -0.58 -8.60
N ILE A 3 -17.10 0.46 -8.17
CA ILE A 3 -18.29 0.97 -8.88
C ILE A 3 -17.94 1.49 -10.29
N SER A 4 -16.74 2.04 -10.45
CA SER A 4 -16.20 2.44 -11.76
C SER A 4 -14.69 2.22 -11.82
N ALA A 5 -14.17 2.00 -13.03
CA ALA A 5 -12.75 1.79 -13.29
C ALA A 5 -11.92 3.00 -12.90
N ARG A 6 -10.84 2.80 -12.15
CA ARG A 6 -9.95 3.84 -11.61
C ARG A 6 -8.52 3.36 -11.50
N TYR A 7 -7.57 4.30 -11.52
CA TYR A 7 -6.15 4.05 -11.22
C TYR A 7 -5.55 5.21 -10.42
N SER A 8 -4.44 4.97 -9.76
CA SER A 8 -3.69 5.97 -8.96
C SER A 8 -4.51 6.69 -7.89
N GLY A 9 -5.52 6.03 -7.33
CA GLY A 9 -6.24 6.52 -6.14
C GLY A 9 -5.51 6.18 -4.86
N ALA A 10 -5.96 6.76 -3.75
CA ALA A 10 -5.51 6.43 -2.41
C ALA A 10 -6.39 5.35 -1.77
N GLY A 11 -5.78 4.43 -1.02
CA GLY A 11 -6.51 3.41 -0.28
C GLY A 11 -6.12 3.37 1.19
N PHE A 12 -7.11 3.03 2.04
CA PHE A 12 -6.93 2.82 3.48
C PHE A 12 -8.06 1.92 4.02
N GLY A 13 -8.03 1.61 5.33
CA GLY A 13 -8.97 0.65 5.94
C GLY A 13 -8.52 -0.80 5.77
N VAL A 14 -9.23 -1.74 6.38
CA VAL A 14 -8.91 -3.18 6.37
C VAL A 14 -9.64 -3.93 5.25
N SER A 15 -9.32 -5.20 5.01
CA SER A 15 -9.92 -6.01 3.94
C SER A 15 -11.43 -6.22 4.05
N THR A 16 -12.03 -5.96 5.20
CA THR A 16 -13.49 -6.02 5.42
C THR A 16 -14.15 -4.65 5.55
N ALA A 17 -13.36 -3.57 5.57
CA ALA A 17 -13.82 -2.19 5.71
C ALA A 17 -12.75 -1.25 5.14
N ALA A 18 -12.74 -1.06 3.81
CA ALA A 18 -11.72 -0.30 3.10
C ALA A 18 -12.31 0.87 2.33
N VAL A 19 -11.49 1.85 2.07
CA VAL A 19 -11.82 3.03 1.26
C VAL A 19 -10.86 3.12 0.08
N TYR A 20 -11.41 3.45 -1.09
CA TYR A 20 -10.69 3.89 -2.28
C TYR A 20 -11.13 5.31 -2.61
N ALA A 21 -10.22 6.26 -2.63
CA ALA A 21 -10.53 7.68 -2.85
C ALA A 21 -9.82 8.24 -4.08
N GLY A 22 -10.52 9.06 -4.83
CA GLY A 22 -10.00 9.76 -6.00
C GLY A 22 -9.57 8.86 -7.14
N GLY A 23 -8.33 9.04 -7.58
CA GLY A 23 -7.79 8.38 -8.77
C GLY A 23 -8.22 9.04 -10.07
N ALA A 24 -7.85 8.43 -11.18
CA ALA A 24 -8.23 8.89 -12.50
C ALA A 24 -8.96 7.81 -13.31
N ASP A 25 -9.74 8.26 -14.27
CA ASP A 25 -10.34 7.50 -15.36
C ASP A 25 -10.08 8.21 -16.70
N PRO A 26 -10.62 7.72 -17.82
CA PRO A 26 -10.44 8.37 -19.11
C PRO A 26 -10.93 9.84 -19.18
N SER A 27 -11.78 10.28 -18.24
CA SER A 27 -12.24 11.68 -18.15
C SER A 27 -11.33 12.56 -17.28
N GLY A 28 -10.37 11.97 -16.55
CA GLY A 28 -9.39 12.69 -15.72
C GLY A 28 -9.50 12.39 -14.25
N ALA A 29 -9.04 13.33 -13.41
CA ALA A 29 -9.05 13.21 -11.96
C ALA A 29 -10.46 13.17 -11.39
N SER A 30 -10.70 12.26 -10.45
CA SER A 30 -12.01 12.03 -9.82
C SER A 30 -12.05 12.54 -8.38
N THR A 31 -13.24 12.96 -7.95
CA THR A 31 -13.58 13.21 -6.54
C THR A 31 -14.22 12.00 -5.87
N SER A 32 -14.54 10.93 -6.61
CA SER A 32 -15.29 9.79 -6.08
C SER A 32 -14.53 9.08 -4.95
N THR A 33 -15.28 8.70 -3.93
CA THR A 33 -14.83 7.79 -2.88
C THR A 33 -15.70 6.54 -2.91
N PHE A 34 -15.08 5.37 -2.76
CA PHE A 34 -15.77 4.10 -2.67
C PHE A 34 -15.41 3.41 -1.35
N GLU A 35 -16.41 2.83 -0.70
CA GLU A 35 -16.31 2.13 0.57
C GLU A 35 -16.61 0.65 0.38
N TYR A 36 -15.74 -0.20 0.92
CA TYR A 36 -15.84 -1.66 0.84
C TYR A 36 -16.27 -2.24 2.17
N ASN A 37 -17.32 -3.07 2.17
CA ASN A 37 -17.87 -3.70 3.37
C ASN A 37 -17.48 -5.18 3.55
N GLY A 38 -16.45 -5.66 2.84
CA GLY A 38 -16.05 -7.08 2.83
C GLY A 38 -16.77 -7.92 1.78
N SER A 39 -17.73 -7.37 1.03
CA SER A 39 -18.44 -8.09 -0.02
C SER A 39 -18.67 -7.26 -1.28
N GLY A 40 -18.81 -5.93 -1.14
CA GLY A 40 -19.07 -5.03 -2.25
C GLY A 40 -18.67 -3.60 -1.95
N TRP A 41 -18.57 -2.80 -3.01
CA TRP A 41 -18.27 -1.38 -2.94
C TRP A 41 -19.54 -0.54 -3.02
N SER A 42 -19.63 0.48 -2.18
CA SER A 42 -20.65 1.54 -2.20
C SER A 42 -20.00 2.90 -2.38
N SER A 43 -20.79 3.91 -2.77
CA SER A 43 -20.29 5.28 -2.86
C SER A 43 -20.23 5.91 -1.47
N GLY A 44 -19.09 6.51 -1.12
CA GLY A 44 -18.89 7.36 0.05
C GLY A 44 -18.91 8.85 -0.30
N GLY A 45 -18.60 9.71 0.68
CA GLY A 45 -18.49 11.15 0.52
C GLY A 45 -17.38 11.53 -0.47
N ALA A 46 -17.65 12.49 -1.37
CA ALA A 46 -16.68 12.89 -2.37
C ALA A 46 -15.56 13.77 -1.80
N LEU A 47 -14.32 13.61 -2.33
CA LEU A 47 -13.23 14.56 -2.11
C LEU A 47 -13.65 15.98 -2.52
N ASN A 48 -13.17 17.00 -1.83
CA ASN A 48 -13.38 18.39 -2.20
C ASN A 48 -12.68 18.74 -3.53
N THR A 49 -11.54 18.07 -3.81
CA THR A 49 -10.79 18.26 -5.05
C THR A 49 -10.44 16.92 -5.68
N GLY A 50 -10.86 16.70 -6.94
CA GLY A 50 -10.51 15.49 -7.68
C GLY A 50 -9.01 15.41 -7.91
N ARG A 51 -8.40 14.29 -7.47
CA ARG A 51 -6.93 14.08 -7.49
C ARG A 51 -6.56 12.64 -7.78
N TRP A 52 -5.37 12.45 -8.31
CA TRP A 52 -4.73 11.18 -8.61
C TRP A 52 -3.22 11.26 -8.36
N GLU A 53 -2.50 10.15 -8.34
CA GLU A 53 -1.06 10.11 -7.99
C GLU A 53 -0.76 10.70 -6.60
N MET A 54 -1.72 10.62 -5.69
CA MET A 54 -1.64 11.14 -4.33
C MET A 54 -1.21 10.08 -3.33
N GLY A 55 -0.74 10.52 -2.17
CA GLY A 55 -0.49 9.66 -1.02
C GLY A 55 -1.79 9.33 -0.27
N GLY A 56 -1.81 8.15 0.34
CA GLY A 56 -2.84 7.66 1.24
C GLY A 56 -2.23 6.94 2.43
N LEU A 57 -3.05 6.37 3.30
CA LEU A 57 -2.64 5.78 4.58
C LEU A 57 -2.74 4.27 4.58
N THR A 58 -1.65 3.55 4.40
CA THR A 58 -1.66 2.09 4.55
C THR A 58 -1.83 1.61 6.01
N ALA A 59 -1.88 2.53 6.98
CA ALA A 59 -2.24 2.26 8.38
C ALA A 59 -3.52 2.98 8.83
N GLY A 60 -4.18 3.75 7.95
CA GLY A 60 -5.46 4.43 8.21
C GLY A 60 -6.64 3.46 8.37
N THR A 61 -7.72 3.94 9.00
CA THR A 61 -8.98 3.19 9.12
C THR A 61 -10.03 3.74 8.17
N GLU A 62 -11.10 2.99 7.92
CA GLU A 62 -12.24 3.42 7.11
C GLU A 62 -12.83 4.78 7.55
N THR A 63 -12.84 5.04 8.86
CA THR A 63 -13.39 6.25 9.47
C THR A 63 -12.34 7.30 9.84
N ALA A 64 -11.08 7.10 9.50
CA ALA A 64 -9.99 8.03 9.78
C ALA A 64 -8.93 7.91 8.67
N GLY A 65 -9.24 8.47 7.51
CA GLY A 65 -8.41 8.48 6.31
C GLY A 65 -7.76 9.82 6.05
N LEU A 66 -6.70 9.81 5.26
CA LEU A 66 -5.99 11.02 4.80
C LEU A 66 -5.58 10.84 3.35
N CYS A 67 -5.81 11.86 2.54
CA CYS A 67 -5.28 11.96 1.18
C CYS A 67 -4.48 13.26 1.05
N PHE A 68 -3.28 13.19 0.48
CA PHE A 68 -2.39 14.34 0.38
C PHE A 68 -1.59 14.37 -0.91
N GLY A 69 -1.25 15.57 -1.36
CA GLY A 69 -0.48 15.78 -2.58
C GLY A 69 -1.19 15.30 -3.84
N GLY A 70 -0.40 14.84 -4.79
CA GLY A 70 -0.88 14.32 -6.06
C GLY A 70 -1.14 15.41 -7.11
N ARG A 71 -1.99 15.10 -8.09
CA ARG A 71 -2.31 15.95 -9.23
C ARG A 71 -3.81 16.18 -9.32
N SER A 72 -4.25 17.42 -9.50
CA SER A 72 -5.67 17.77 -9.69
C SER A 72 -6.09 17.78 -11.16
N ALA A 73 -7.41 17.80 -11.41
CA ALA A 73 -7.99 17.96 -12.74
C ALA A 73 -7.52 19.28 -13.39
N GLY A 74 -7.25 19.25 -14.69
CA GLY A 74 -6.78 20.42 -15.46
C GLY A 74 -5.28 20.63 -15.46
N GLY A 75 -4.51 19.76 -14.79
CA GLY A 75 -3.06 19.75 -14.89
C GLY A 75 -2.59 19.32 -16.27
N ALA A 76 -2.10 20.26 -17.09
CA ALA A 76 -1.40 19.95 -18.33
C ALA A 76 -0.18 19.06 -18.08
N PRO A 77 0.36 18.34 -19.09
CA PRO A 77 1.63 17.67 -18.95
C PRO A 77 2.69 18.65 -18.41
N GLY A 78 3.33 18.31 -17.28
CA GLY A 78 4.23 19.20 -16.55
C GLY A 78 3.61 19.94 -15.35
N ASN A 79 2.33 19.69 -15.00
CA ASN A 79 1.72 20.23 -13.77
C ASN A 79 2.56 19.80 -12.55
N PRO A 80 3.02 20.76 -11.72
CA PRO A 80 3.91 20.47 -10.58
C PRO A 80 3.24 19.67 -9.44
N GLY A 81 1.97 19.28 -9.59
CA GLY A 81 1.19 18.67 -8.54
C GLY A 81 0.53 19.69 -7.61
N VAL A 82 -0.08 19.20 -6.54
CA VAL A 82 -0.73 20.00 -5.50
C VAL A 82 -0.21 19.62 -4.10
N ALA A 83 -0.35 20.54 -3.15
CA ALA A 83 0.04 20.31 -1.76
C ALA A 83 -1.16 19.95 -0.85
N GLN A 84 -2.37 19.93 -1.39
CA GLN A 84 -3.61 19.76 -0.63
C GLN A 84 -3.65 18.48 0.18
N THR A 85 -4.18 18.60 1.40
CA THR A 85 -4.48 17.49 2.30
C THR A 85 -5.97 17.50 2.62
N GLU A 86 -6.60 16.34 2.61
CA GLU A 86 -8.00 16.15 3.02
C GLU A 86 -8.10 14.96 3.98
N GLU A 87 -8.93 15.13 5.01
CA GLU A 87 -9.22 14.14 6.06
C GLU A 87 -10.60 13.56 5.86
N TYR A 88 -10.74 12.24 6.04
CA TYR A 88 -11.99 11.50 5.96
C TYR A 88 -12.45 11.05 7.34
N ASP A 89 -13.71 11.33 7.69
CA ASP A 89 -14.33 10.96 8.98
C ASP A 89 -15.20 9.70 8.91
N GLY A 90 -15.22 9.00 7.78
CA GLY A 90 -16.11 7.86 7.51
C GLY A 90 -17.39 8.26 6.77
N THR A 91 -17.60 9.57 6.49
CA THR A 91 -18.80 10.07 5.80
C THR A 91 -18.46 11.18 4.82
N SER A 92 -17.56 12.09 5.20
CA SER A 92 -17.22 13.28 4.44
C SER A 92 -15.73 13.60 4.51
N TRP A 93 -15.26 14.37 3.51
CA TRP A 93 -13.91 14.90 3.45
C TRP A 93 -13.87 16.35 3.91
N SER A 94 -12.91 16.68 4.77
CA SER A 94 -12.61 18.03 5.21
C SER A 94 -11.19 18.43 4.78
N THR A 95 -11.01 19.71 4.46
CA THR A 95 -9.71 20.26 4.09
C THR A 95 -8.84 20.39 5.35
N ALA A 96 -7.61 19.88 5.30
CA ALA A 96 -6.59 20.04 6.32
C ALA A 96 -5.42 20.90 5.82
N ASN A 97 -4.42 21.18 6.66
CA ASN A 97 -3.27 21.98 6.26
C ASN A 97 -2.41 21.26 5.21
N ASN A 98 -1.94 22.02 4.25
CA ASN A 98 -1.19 21.54 3.10
C ASN A 98 0.18 20.97 3.47
N LEU A 99 0.68 20.04 2.64
CA LEU A 99 2.09 19.65 2.60
C LEU A 99 2.99 20.90 2.54
N ALA A 100 4.12 20.86 3.22
CA ALA A 100 5.13 21.93 3.15
C ALA A 100 5.74 22.06 1.74
N THR A 101 5.82 20.97 1.01
CA THR A 101 6.30 20.91 -0.38
C THR A 101 5.33 20.09 -1.23
N THR A 102 4.94 20.63 -2.38
CA THR A 102 4.13 19.92 -3.38
C THR A 102 4.84 18.66 -3.87
N VAL A 103 4.14 17.53 -3.86
CA VAL A 103 4.69 16.25 -4.30
C VAL A 103 3.60 15.35 -4.90
N LEU A 104 3.99 14.53 -5.88
CA LEU A 104 3.17 13.49 -6.51
C LEU A 104 3.97 12.20 -6.64
N PHE A 105 3.31 11.06 -6.83
CA PHE A 105 3.95 9.74 -6.90
C PHE A 105 4.79 9.36 -5.66
N MET A 106 4.49 9.96 -4.50
CA MET A 106 5.17 9.68 -3.24
C MET A 106 4.72 8.34 -2.65
N GLY A 107 5.54 7.77 -1.79
CA GLY A 107 5.11 6.77 -0.82
C GLY A 107 4.51 7.48 0.40
N GLY A 108 3.32 7.07 0.80
CA GLY A 108 2.64 7.62 1.97
C GLY A 108 2.11 6.52 2.87
N SER A 109 2.17 6.75 4.19
CA SER A 109 1.58 5.85 5.19
C SER A 109 1.43 6.54 6.55
N GLY A 110 0.95 5.79 7.53
CA GLY A 110 0.64 6.25 8.87
C GLY A 110 -0.85 6.22 9.16
N ILE A 111 -1.24 6.98 10.17
CA ILE A 111 -2.64 7.20 10.56
C ILE A 111 -3.00 8.67 10.37
N GLN A 112 -4.29 9.02 10.43
CA GLN A 112 -4.78 10.39 10.18
C GLN A 112 -4.12 11.46 11.07
N THR A 113 -3.72 11.12 12.29
CA THR A 113 -3.06 12.03 13.22
C THR A 113 -1.53 11.92 13.26
N ALA A 114 -0.93 11.01 12.49
CA ALA A 114 0.51 10.81 12.43
C ALA A 114 0.88 10.07 11.12
N ALA A 115 1.14 10.82 10.07
CA ALA A 115 1.43 10.28 8.74
C ALA A 115 2.78 10.75 8.21
N PHE A 116 3.30 10.06 7.22
CA PHE A 116 4.47 10.50 6.47
C PHE A 116 4.23 10.47 4.96
N SER A 117 4.94 11.33 4.26
CA SER A 117 5.12 11.36 2.80
C SER A 117 6.60 11.26 2.50
N ALA A 118 7.03 10.41 1.58
CA ALA A 118 8.45 10.25 1.27
C ALA A 118 8.71 9.99 -0.22
N GLY A 119 9.77 10.59 -0.75
CA GLY A 119 10.13 10.54 -2.16
C GLY A 119 9.09 11.19 -3.06
N GLY A 120 8.96 10.69 -4.28
CA GLY A 120 8.02 11.20 -5.28
C GLY A 120 8.65 12.15 -6.27
N THR A 121 7.82 13.00 -6.88
CA THR A 121 8.25 14.03 -7.84
C THR A 121 7.81 15.39 -7.33
N SER A 122 8.75 16.33 -7.29
CA SER A 122 8.50 17.73 -6.96
C SER A 122 9.12 18.61 -8.05
N SER A 123 8.40 19.61 -8.52
CA SER A 123 8.87 20.52 -9.58
C SER A 123 9.42 19.80 -10.83
N GLY A 124 8.81 18.65 -11.19
CA GLY A 124 9.14 17.88 -12.39
C GLY A 124 10.38 16.96 -12.26
N SER A 125 10.96 16.85 -11.07
CA SER A 125 12.13 15.98 -10.80
C SER A 125 11.86 15.05 -9.63
N ASN A 126 12.45 13.85 -9.68
CA ASN A 126 12.38 12.93 -8.54
C ASN A 126 13.01 13.60 -7.32
N THR A 127 12.41 13.38 -6.15
CA THR A 127 12.90 13.92 -4.88
C THR A 127 13.16 12.81 -3.86
N ASN A 128 13.99 13.11 -2.87
CA ASN A 128 14.18 12.27 -1.69
C ASN A 128 13.58 12.90 -0.43
N ASN A 129 12.85 14.01 -0.55
CA ASN A 129 12.23 14.67 0.59
C ASN A 129 11.26 13.73 1.32
N SER A 130 11.22 13.86 2.64
CA SER A 130 10.10 13.35 3.41
C SER A 130 9.46 14.46 4.23
N GLN A 131 8.19 14.26 4.54
CA GLN A 131 7.36 15.19 5.31
C GLN A 131 6.53 14.40 6.30
N GLU A 132 6.27 14.98 7.45
CA GLU A 132 5.52 14.38 8.55
C GLU A 132 4.30 15.21 8.89
N TYR A 133 3.19 14.52 9.15
CA TYR A 133 1.92 15.11 9.58
C TYR A 133 1.67 14.80 11.05
N ASP A 134 1.39 15.82 11.85
CA ASP A 134 1.14 15.70 13.28
C ASP A 134 -0.36 15.67 13.67
N GLY A 135 -1.26 15.50 12.68
CA GLY A 135 -2.70 15.61 12.84
C GLY A 135 -3.23 17.03 12.61
N THR A 136 -2.36 17.98 12.33
CA THR A 136 -2.71 19.38 12.05
C THR A 136 -1.83 19.98 10.95
N ASN A 137 -0.53 19.81 11.05
CA ASN A 137 0.45 20.43 10.17
C ASN A 137 1.41 19.42 9.57
N TRP A 138 1.90 19.73 8.38
CA TRP A 138 3.02 19.04 7.76
C TRP A 138 4.32 19.78 8.05
N SER A 139 5.36 19.04 8.42
CA SER A 139 6.74 19.51 8.59
C SER A 139 7.71 18.67 7.78
N ASN A 140 8.87 19.22 7.43
CA ASN A 140 9.90 18.44 6.75
C ASN A 140 10.58 17.48 7.73
N GLY A 141 10.65 16.20 7.34
CA GLY A 141 11.46 15.18 8.01
C GLY A 141 12.82 14.99 7.35
N ASN A 142 13.60 14.04 7.83
CA ASN A 142 14.86 13.64 7.21
C ASN A 142 14.60 12.89 5.91
N ASN A 143 15.40 13.15 4.90
CA ASN A 143 15.22 12.61 3.55
C ASN A 143 15.48 11.10 3.47
N ILE A 144 14.78 10.39 2.57
CA ILE A 144 15.15 9.03 2.18
C ILE A 144 16.54 9.04 1.50
N ASN A 145 17.27 7.93 1.63
CA ASN A 145 18.65 7.86 1.12
C ASN A 145 18.72 7.85 -0.41
N THR A 146 17.66 7.33 -1.09
CA THR A 146 17.64 7.19 -2.54
C THR A 146 16.51 7.99 -3.15
N THR A 147 16.83 8.96 -4.00
CA THR A 147 15.87 9.75 -4.79
C THR A 147 15.07 8.85 -5.72
N ARG A 148 13.74 8.78 -5.54
CA ARG A 148 12.84 7.93 -6.34
C ARG A 148 11.38 8.35 -6.24
N GLN A 149 10.59 7.98 -7.25
CA GLN A 149 9.15 8.21 -7.35
C GLN A 149 8.38 6.88 -7.51
N SER A 150 7.05 6.93 -7.50
CA SER A 150 6.18 5.78 -7.76
C SER A 150 6.48 4.57 -6.86
N LEU A 151 6.85 4.86 -5.63
CA LEU A 151 7.17 3.92 -4.55
C LEU A 151 5.94 3.75 -3.65
N VAL A 152 5.98 2.77 -2.77
CA VAL A 152 4.94 2.54 -1.77
C VAL A 152 5.45 2.87 -0.36
N GLY A 153 4.56 3.44 0.47
CA GLY A 153 4.77 3.59 1.90
C GLY A 153 3.99 2.54 2.70
N LEU A 154 4.56 2.04 3.78
CA LEU A 154 4.00 1.03 4.68
C LEU A 154 4.27 1.42 6.14
N GLY A 155 3.46 0.92 7.08
CA GLY A 155 3.67 1.11 8.51
C GLY A 155 3.16 2.43 9.06
N THR A 156 3.71 2.86 10.16
CA THR A 156 3.36 4.09 10.89
C THR A 156 4.44 5.16 10.73
N GLN A 157 4.16 6.39 11.18
CA GLN A 157 5.13 7.49 11.14
C GLN A 157 6.41 7.20 11.93
N THR A 158 6.32 6.45 13.05
CA THR A 158 7.48 6.12 13.89
C THR A 158 8.05 4.73 13.64
N ALA A 159 7.44 3.95 12.76
CA ALA A 159 7.88 2.62 12.33
C ALA A 159 7.38 2.40 10.90
N GLY A 160 7.97 3.14 9.97
CA GLY A 160 7.60 3.19 8.57
C GLY A 160 8.58 2.47 7.65
N MET A 161 8.17 2.29 6.42
CA MET A 161 9.00 1.78 5.33
C MET A 161 8.58 2.41 4.02
N VAL A 162 9.54 2.65 3.13
CA VAL A 162 9.29 2.85 1.71
C VAL A 162 9.98 1.74 0.90
N ALA A 163 9.30 1.26 -0.13
CA ALA A 163 9.79 0.14 -0.93
C ALA A 163 9.55 0.34 -2.43
N ALA A 164 10.41 -0.25 -3.25
CA ALA A 164 10.36 -0.19 -4.71
C ALA A 164 10.49 1.26 -5.25
N GLY A 165 9.91 1.54 -6.40
CA GLY A 165 9.87 2.87 -7.01
C GLY A 165 10.77 3.01 -8.23
N GLU A 166 10.80 4.21 -8.81
CA GLU A 166 11.58 4.54 -9.99
C GLU A 166 12.64 5.58 -9.63
N SER A 167 13.89 5.19 -9.78
CA SER A 167 15.05 6.07 -9.67
C SER A 167 15.39 6.64 -11.05
N PRO A 168 16.30 7.63 -11.17
CA PRO A 168 16.78 8.12 -12.46
C PRO A 168 17.39 7.03 -13.36
N SER A 169 17.80 5.89 -12.79
CA SER A 169 18.35 4.73 -13.53
C SER A 169 17.29 3.68 -13.90
N GLY A 170 16.02 3.88 -13.53
CA GLY A 170 14.90 2.97 -13.80
C GLY A 170 14.28 2.38 -12.55
N GLY A 171 13.53 1.29 -12.71
CA GLY A 171 12.86 0.61 -11.59
C GLY A 171 13.84 0.15 -10.51
N SER A 172 13.46 0.34 -9.25
CA SER A 172 14.25 0.02 -8.07
C SER A 172 13.63 -1.13 -7.28
N ASN A 173 14.47 -1.94 -6.65
CA ASN A 173 14.08 -2.93 -5.65
C ASN A 173 14.47 -2.50 -4.22
N SER A 174 14.98 -1.28 -4.04
CA SER A 174 15.42 -0.79 -2.74
C SER A 174 14.24 -0.62 -1.79
N SER A 175 14.49 -0.87 -0.50
CA SER A 175 13.61 -0.47 0.59
C SER A 175 14.39 0.25 1.68
N GLU A 176 13.69 1.10 2.42
CA GLU A 176 14.24 1.86 3.54
C GLU A 176 13.21 1.90 4.66
N THR A 177 13.67 1.68 5.90
CA THR A 177 12.86 1.78 7.11
C THR A 177 13.01 3.15 7.76
N TYR A 178 11.97 3.60 8.43
CA TYR A 178 11.89 4.88 9.15
C TYR A 178 11.63 4.64 10.64
N ASP A 179 12.41 5.26 11.51
CA ASP A 179 12.29 5.15 12.97
C ASP A 179 11.56 6.35 13.61
N GLY A 180 10.96 7.23 12.82
CA GLY A 180 10.37 8.50 13.26
C GLY A 180 11.36 9.67 13.20
N THR A 181 12.61 9.43 12.79
CA THR A 181 13.63 10.47 12.65
C THR A 181 14.51 10.21 11.43
N ASN A 182 15.01 8.99 11.26
CA ASN A 182 15.98 8.65 10.23
C ASN A 182 15.50 7.52 9.33
N TRP A 183 15.89 7.62 8.06
CA TRP A 183 15.74 6.54 7.09
C TRP A 183 17.00 5.66 7.03
N THR A 184 16.81 4.37 7.10
CA THR A 184 17.90 3.38 7.06
C THR A 184 17.62 2.37 5.96
N ALA A 185 18.65 2.01 5.18
CA ALA A 185 18.53 0.98 4.15
C ALA A 185 18.08 -0.36 4.77
N ALA A 186 17.11 -0.99 4.12
CA ALA A 186 16.56 -2.29 4.48
C ALA A 186 16.82 -3.31 3.35
N PRO A 187 16.60 -4.62 3.57
CA PRO A 187 16.74 -5.64 2.53
C PRO A 187 15.90 -5.31 1.28
N ASN A 188 16.47 -5.55 0.12
CA ASN A 188 15.83 -5.26 -1.16
C ASN A 188 14.75 -6.30 -1.51
N LEU A 189 13.72 -5.85 -2.24
CA LEU A 189 12.78 -6.75 -2.91
C LEU A 189 13.53 -7.66 -3.91
N GLY A 190 12.96 -8.84 -4.18
CA GLY A 190 13.49 -9.76 -5.19
C GLY A 190 13.42 -9.19 -6.61
N THR A 191 12.43 -8.35 -6.90
CA THR A 191 12.21 -7.78 -8.24
C THR A 191 12.13 -6.25 -8.20
N ALA A 192 12.96 -5.57 -9.02
CA ALA A 192 12.90 -4.13 -9.19
C ALA A 192 11.58 -3.73 -9.90
N ARG A 193 10.81 -2.82 -9.30
CA ARG A 193 9.49 -2.40 -9.79
C ARG A 193 9.16 -0.97 -9.36
N TYR A 194 8.28 -0.31 -10.12
CA TYR A 194 7.72 0.99 -9.80
C TYR A 194 6.22 1.03 -10.10
N ARG A 195 5.50 2.06 -9.67
CA ARG A 195 4.03 2.13 -9.73
C ARG A 195 3.36 0.94 -9.06
N VAL A 196 4.02 0.47 -8.01
CA VAL A 196 3.55 -0.59 -7.13
C VAL A 196 2.48 -0.05 -6.18
N SER A 197 1.77 -0.96 -5.56
CA SER A 197 1.00 -0.67 -4.36
C SER A 197 1.37 -1.63 -3.25
N GLY A 198 0.83 -1.41 -2.07
CA GLY A 198 1.12 -2.24 -0.93
C GLY A 198 0.07 -2.15 0.15
N SER A 199 0.24 -2.99 1.15
CA SER A 199 -0.64 -3.11 2.30
C SER A 199 0.20 -3.42 3.54
N GLY A 200 -0.02 -2.71 4.63
CA GLY A 200 0.70 -2.97 5.87
C GLY A 200 0.61 -1.81 6.86
N SER A 201 -0.13 -2.02 7.96
CA SER A 201 -0.15 -1.10 9.11
C SER A 201 1.09 -1.25 10.01
N ASP A 202 1.81 -2.36 9.85
CA ASP A 202 3.12 -2.64 10.42
C ASP A 202 4.03 -3.02 9.25
N TYR A 203 5.13 -2.29 9.06
CA TYR A 203 6.04 -2.57 7.96
C TYR A 203 6.67 -3.96 8.04
N THR A 204 6.83 -4.53 9.25
CA THR A 204 7.36 -5.89 9.44
C THR A 204 6.40 -6.99 8.96
N GLN A 205 5.20 -6.62 8.55
CA GLN A 205 4.20 -7.49 7.95
C GLN A 205 3.63 -6.88 6.66
N GLY A 206 4.43 -6.11 5.95
CA GLY A 206 4.05 -5.43 4.75
C GLY A 206 3.94 -6.36 3.53
N LEU A 207 3.06 -5.98 2.59
CA LEU A 207 2.96 -6.54 1.26
C LEU A 207 3.25 -5.46 0.21
N VAL A 208 3.96 -5.84 -0.85
CA VAL A 208 4.10 -5.03 -2.07
C VAL A 208 3.65 -5.88 -3.26
N PHE A 209 2.73 -5.37 -4.06
CA PHE A 209 2.14 -6.11 -5.16
C PHE A 209 1.98 -5.28 -6.44
N GLY A 210 1.92 -5.98 -7.57
CA GLY A 210 1.78 -5.37 -8.88
C GLY A 210 2.95 -4.48 -9.28
N GLY A 211 2.64 -3.46 -10.07
CA GLY A 211 3.61 -2.48 -10.54
C GLY A 211 4.12 -2.77 -11.95
N ARG A 212 5.20 -2.09 -12.32
CA ARG A 212 5.80 -2.17 -13.65
C ARG A 212 7.31 -2.33 -13.55
N PHE A 213 7.87 -3.10 -14.45
CA PHE A 213 9.30 -3.22 -14.69
C PHE A 213 9.69 -2.54 -16.01
N ASN A 214 10.88 -1.95 -16.08
CA ASN A 214 11.42 -1.36 -17.31
C ASN A 214 12.97 -1.31 -17.19
N PRO A 215 13.76 -1.70 -18.21
CA PRO A 215 13.42 -2.40 -19.44
C PRO A 215 13.45 -3.94 -19.28
N PRO A 216 12.73 -4.72 -20.09
CA PRO A 216 11.65 -4.29 -20.99
C PRO A 216 10.40 -3.89 -20.21
N ALA A 217 9.62 -2.94 -20.77
CA ALA A 217 8.41 -2.47 -20.10
C ALA A 217 7.37 -3.58 -19.99
N ALA A 218 7.06 -4.01 -18.76
CA ALA A 218 6.08 -5.06 -18.49
C ALA A 218 5.39 -4.81 -17.15
N ASP A 219 4.07 -4.89 -17.15
CA ASP A 219 3.29 -4.86 -15.89
C ASP A 219 3.46 -6.19 -15.17
N LYS A 220 3.42 -6.13 -13.84
CA LYS A 220 3.74 -7.24 -12.96
C LYS A 220 2.54 -7.65 -12.13
N ALA A 221 2.43 -8.95 -11.86
CA ALA A 221 1.50 -9.53 -10.92
C ALA A 221 2.15 -9.86 -9.58
N GLN A 222 3.46 -9.87 -9.51
CA GLN A 222 4.23 -10.34 -8.35
C GLN A 222 3.79 -9.67 -7.06
N THR A 223 3.70 -10.49 -6.00
CA THR A 223 3.46 -10.06 -4.63
C THR A 223 4.61 -10.53 -3.76
N GLU A 224 5.19 -9.62 -2.99
CA GLU A 224 6.24 -9.92 -2.02
C GLU A 224 5.82 -9.44 -0.63
N ALA A 225 6.09 -10.26 0.40
CA ALA A 225 5.84 -9.94 1.81
C ALA A 225 7.16 -9.71 2.55
N PHE A 226 7.20 -8.69 3.39
CA PHE A 226 8.29 -8.43 4.33
C PHE A 226 7.95 -8.99 5.71
N ASP A 227 8.90 -9.68 6.33
CA ASP A 227 8.75 -10.29 7.65
C ASP A 227 9.53 -9.57 8.76
N GLY A 228 10.03 -8.37 8.47
CA GLY A 228 10.92 -7.60 9.34
C GLY A 228 12.41 -7.85 9.06
N THR A 229 12.75 -8.88 8.29
CA THR A 229 14.14 -9.30 8.03
C THR A 229 14.40 -9.50 6.53
N SER A 230 13.42 -10.00 5.79
CA SER A 230 13.57 -10.34 4.37
C SER A 230 12.27 -10.23 3.60
N TRP A 231 12.38 -10.06 2.27
CA TRP A 231 11.26 -10.14 1.35
C TRP A 231 11.10 -11.56 0.83
N THR A 232 9.88 -12.04 0.78
CA THR A 232 9.54 -13.38 0.29
C THR A 232 8.38 -13.30 -0.69
N GLU A 233 8.51 -13.94 -1.85
CA GLU A 233 7.44 -14.03 -2.85
C GLU A 233 6.22 -14.76 -2.28
N LYS A 234 5.03 -14.30 -2.65
CA LYS A 234 3.71 -14.82 -2.25
C LYS A 234 2.87 -15.07 -3.51
N GLY A 235 1.61 -15.45 -3.31
CA GLY A 235 0.67 -15.62 -4.43
C GLY A 235 0.48 -14.31 -5.19
N ASP A 236 0.60 -14.36 -6.49
CA ASP A 236 0.51 -13.23 -7.40
C ASP A 236 -0.93 -12.73 -7.56
N LEU A 237 -1.08 -11.49 -8.03
CA LEU A 237 -2.35 -10.99 -8.55
C LEU A 237 -2.80 -11.88 -9.73
N ALA A 238 -4.10 -12.08 -9.86
CA ALA A 238 -4.67 -12.81 -11.01
C ALA A 238 -4.39 -12.09 -12.35
N THR A 239 -4.31 -10.77 -12.30
CA THR A 239 -4.01 -9.94 -13.47
C THR A 239 -2.86 -8.97 -13.15
N ALA A 240 -1.79 -9.03 -13.96
CA ALA A 240 -0.68 -8.07 -13.87
C ALA A 240 -1.18 -6.65 -14.12
N ARG A 241 -0.88 -5.71 -13.22
CA ARG A 241 -1.28 -4.31 -13.34
C ARG A 241 -0.44 -3.37 -12.49
N GLN A 242 -0.42 -2.11 -12.89
CA GLN A 242 0.26 -1.01 -12.21
C GLN A 242 -0.72 0.03 -11.69
N GLN A 243 -0.27 0.96 -10.84
CA GLN A 243 -1.05 2.11 -10.35
C GLN A 243 -2.39 1.71 -9.69
N LEU A 244 -2.41 0.55 -9.06
CA LEU A 244 -3.51 0.07 -8.24
C LEU A 244 -3.42 0.69 -6.84
N SER A 245 -4.48 0.51 -6.04
CA SER A 245 -4.50 0.94 -4.65
C SER A 245 -4.46 -0.27 -3.71
N GLY A 246 -3.69 -0.14 -2.64
CA GLY A 246 -3.71 -1.06 -1.50
C GLY A 246 -4.46 -0.45 -0.31
N ASN A 247 -4.40 -1.11 0.84
CA ASN A 247 -5.13 -0.73 2.04
C ASN A 247 -4.32 -0.98 3.32
N ARG A 248 -4.95 -0.76 4.49
CA ARG A 248 -4.42 -1.19 5.78
C ARG A 248 -4.59 -2.70 5.93
N GLY A 249 -3.60 -3.44 5.52
CA GLY A 249 -3.60 -4.90 5.65
C GLY A 249 -2.34 -5.39 6.36
N SER A 250 -2.02 -6.63 6.08
CA SER A 250 -0.81 -7.29 6.58
C SER A 250 -0.36 -8.34 5.56
N SER A 251 0.74 -9.03 5.84
CA SER A 251 1.19 -10.19 5.07
C SER A 251 0.20 -11.37 5.06
N SER A 252 -0.95 -11.24 5.71
CA SER A 252 -2.00 -12.28 5.76
C SER A 252 -3.35 -11.84 5.17
N SER A 253 -3.59 -10.54 5.00
CA SER A 253 -4.86 -10.01 4.47
C SER A 253 -4.68 -8.63 3.87
N ALA A 254 -5.04 -8.46 2.60
CA ALA A 254 -4.94 -7.20 1.88
C ALA A 254 -5.98 -7.11 0.76
N ILE A 255 -6.20 -5.90 0.25
CA ILE A 255 -6.98 -5.62 -0.94
C ILE A 255 -6.09 -4.92 -1.98
N ALA A 256 -6.24 -5.32 -3.22
CA ALA A 256 -5.72 -4.66 -4.41
C ALA A 256 -6.91 -4.20 -5.27
N ALA A 257 -7.09 -2.90 -5.45
CA ALA A 257 -8.27 -2.35 -6.13
C ALA A 257 -7.88 -1.41 -7.29
N GLY A 258 -8.60 -1.52 -8.40
CA GLY A 258 -8.38 -0.71 -9.60
C GLY A 258 -7.03 -0.96 -10.28
N GLY A 259 -6.49 0.04 -10.92
CA GLY A 259 -5.20 0.01 -11.60
C GLY A 259 -5.29 -0.02 -13.13
N LEU A 260 -4.15 -0.20 -13.76
CA LEU A 260 -3.97 -0.27 -15.22
C LEU A 260 -3.38 -1.63 -15.60
N PRO A 261 -4.18 -2.63 -15.99
CA PRO A 261 -3.68 -3.82 -16.66
C PRO A 261 -3.31 -3.51 -18.13
N PRO A 262 -2.50 -4.35 -18.79
CA PRO A 262 -2.29 -4.24 -20.25
C PRO A 262 -3.62 -4.34 -21.02
N PRO A 263 -3.86 -3.54 -22.05
CA PRO A 263 -3.03 -2.52 -22.68
C PRO A 263 -3.12 -1.11 -22.09
N ALA A 264 -3.15 -0.96 -20.76
CA ALA A 264 -3.19 0.31 -20.02
C ALA A 264 -4.57 1.01 -20.02
N SER A 265 -5.65 0.23 -19.87
CA SER A 265 -7.00 0.74 -19.61
C SER A 265 -7.34 0.61 -18.13
N ALA A 266 -7.97 1.64 -17.54
CA ALA A 266 -8.42 1.57 -16.14
C ALA A 266 -9.34 0.36 -15.90
N THR A 267 -9.15 -0.34 -14.78
CA THR A 267 -10.02 -1.44 -14.36
C THR A 267 -10.77 -1.11 -13.07
N ALA A 268 -11.90 -1.77 -12.88
CA ALA A 268 -12.66 -1.77 -11.62
C ALA A 268 -12.34 -3.00 -10.75
N ASP A 269 -11.44 -3.88 -11.17
CA ASP A 269 -11.16 -5.14 -10.49
C ASP A 269 -10.69 -4.92 -9.06
N THR A 270 -11.17 -5.79 -8.18
CA THR A 270 -10.74 -5.89 -6.79
C THR A 270 -10.31 -7.32 -6.52
N GLU A 271 -9.12 -7.50 -5.99
CA GLU A 271 -8.59 -8.79 -5.56
C GLU A 271 -8.31 -8.74 -4.06
N GLU A 272 -8.65 -9.80 -3.37
CA GLU A 272 -8.34 -9.99 -1.95
C GLU A 272 -7.19 -10.97 -1.79
N PHE A 273 -6.19 -10.56 -1.03
CA PHE A 273 -5.12 -11.43 -0.59
C PHE A 273 -5.48 -12.02 0.77
N THR A 274 -5.55 -13.33 0.86
CA THR A 274 -5.77 -14.06 2.10
C THR A 274 -4.75 -15.18 2.22
N ARG A 275 -3.95 -15.15 3.27
CA ARG A 275 -3.02 -16.22 3.57
C ARG A 275 -3.70 -17.25 4.45
N SER A 276 -3.94 -18.45 3.91
CA SER A 276 -4.32 -19.61 4.74
C SER A 276 -3.14 -20.04 5.58
N ILE A 277 -3.24 -19.89 6.89
CA ILE A 277 -2.31 -20.52 7.83
C ILE A 277 -2.88 -21.92 8.11
N ASN A 278 -2.38 -22.94 7.43
CA ASN A 278 -2.58 -24.31 7.89
C ASN A 278 -1.80 -24.47 9.20
N THR A 279 -2.48 -24.29 10.31
CA THR A 279 -1.94 -24.69 11.62
C THR A 279 -1.92 -26.22 11.63
N ILE A 280 -0.77 -26.83 11.36
CA ILE A 280 -0.55 -28.21 11.69
C ILE A 280 -0.49 -28.25 13.20
N THR A 281 -1.62 -28.56 13.84
CA THR A 281 -1.61 -28.91 15.26
C THR A 281 -0.86 -30.23 15.36
N ALA A 282 0.38 -30.19 15.87
CA ALA A 282 1.11 -31.40 16.13
C ALA A 282 0.23 -32.29 17.04
N ALA A 283 -0.06 -33.50 16.59
CA ALA A 283 -0.74 -34.47 17.41
C ALA A 283 0.14 -34.74 18.65
N ALA A 284 -0.32 -34.34 19.81
CA ALA A 284 0.34 -34.64 21.06
C ALA A 284 -0.19 -35.97 21.59
N PHE A 285 0.73 -36.90 21.89
CA PHE A 285 0.37 -38.04 22.68
C PHE A 285 0.17 -37.58 24.13
N SER A 286 -1.09 -37.63 24.62
CA SER A 286 -1.32 -37.49 26.05
C SER A 286 -0.92 -38.77 26.77
N SER A 287 -0.37 -38.66 27.97
CA SER A 287 -0.08 -39.80 28.83
C SER A 287 -1.39 -40.52 29.16
N GLY A 288 -1.61 -41.69 28.61
CA GLY A 288 -2.66 -42.60 29.05
C GLY A 288 -2.36 -43.19 30.39
N GLY A 289 -3.37 -43.70 31.09
CA GLY A 289 -3.17 -44.43 32.34
C GLY A 289 -2.25 -45.64 32.15
N LEU A 290 -1.51 -46.00 33.19
CA LEU A 290 -0.61 -47.15 33.19
C LEU A 290 -1.34 -48.41 32.72
N MET A 291 -0.74 -49.15 31.78
CA MET A 291 -1.23 -50.47 31.42
C MET A 291 -1.08 -51.41 32.64
N GLY A 292 -2.16 -52.04 33.08
CA GLY A 292 -2.21 -52.87 34.28
C GLY A 292 -1.32 -54.13 34.25
N THR A 293 -0.72 -54.46 33.08
CA THR A 293 0.31 -55.52 32.96
C THR A 293 1.27 -55.16 31.83
N GLY A 294 2.56 -55.23 32.11
CA GLY A 294 3.61 -55.04 31.09
C GLY A 294 3.49 -56.13 30.00
N ARG A 295 3.32 -55.68 28.75
CA ARG A 295 3.31 -56.58 27.58
C ARG A 295 4.67 -56.53 26.89
N TYR A 296 5.28 -57.65 26.76
CA TYR A 296 6.41 -57.90 25.86
C TYR A 296 5.86 -58.09 24.44
N GLN A 297 6.34 -57.32 23.50
CA GLN A 297 5.97 -57.31 22.08
C GLN A 297 4.52 -56.90 21.76
N GLY A 298 4.30 -55.60 21.61
CA GLY A 298 3.14 -55.04 20.89
C GLY A 298 3.47 -54.97 19.41
N ASN A 299 2.90 -55.84 18.58
CA ASN A 299 2.86 -55.63 17.12
C ASN A 299 1.93 -54.45 16.83
N GLY A 300 2.47 -53.30 16.47
CA GLY A 300 1.72 -52.23 15.88
C GLY A 300 1.29 -52.63 14.46
N GLN A 301 0.03 -52.87 14.26
CA GLN A 301 -0.52 -52.95 12.90
C GLN A 301 -0.78 -51.52 12.43
N ASN A 302 -0.16 -51.13 11.31
CA ASN A 302 -0.55 -49.97 10.54
C ASN A 302 -1.91 -50.23 9.89
N VAL A 303 -2.86 -49.32 10.11
CA VAL A 303 -4.06 -49.18 9.30
C VAL A 303 -3.95 -47.86 8.59
#